data_19a63e27bdf34836529f11d3f73c2aed
#
_entry.id   19a63e27bdf34836529f11d3f73c2aed
#
_cell.length_a   1.000
_cell.length_b   1.000
_cell.length_c   1.000
_cell.angle_alpha   90.00
_cell.angle_beta   90.00
_cell.angle_gamma   90.00
#
_symmetry.space_group_name_H-M   'P 1'
#
loop_
_entity.id
_entity.type
_entity.pdbx_description
1 polymer ?
#
loop_
_entity_poly.entity_id
_entity_poly.type
_entity_poly.pdbx_seq_one_letter_code
_entity_poly.pdbx_strand_id
1 'polypeptide(L)'
;MRLWVKMMSSAFHRHVIWESDGLVAYLHPRPWTPGSVILESGTPGRPGGSIFHLGEPEYLSWLLGARAVAELLCDRLGVQRCALVSRPHRDRPAQIRILPLHGLDAEWRPHLAGEEEHNAHDPGYCTSRTAPRWSDSSLTEIQTRIRAKLPLPDAPPDLTFLGDDPAHPCLFSRIVRGEEQQWRVWEDKGHVAFLTPFPNSPGFTVLVPRRPLTSDIFKLERGDYEELVLAAKKASQLLENGLDAWGVGLIFEGFEIDYAHAKLIPLFLPPLSGAEDTKPPPLQFYPTYPGYVTSEDGPEASSESLKMMHAKITQI
;
A
#
# COMPACT_ATOMS: atom_id res chain seq x y z
N MET A 1 15.10 31.30 -29.62
CA MET A 1 15.95 30.48 -28.77
C MET A 1 16.10 31.02 -27.33
N ARG A 2 15.33 31.99 -26.87
CA ARG A 2 15.34 32.54 -25.50
C ARG A 2 14.07 32.30 -24.67
N LEU A 3 13.02 31.67 -25.23
CA LEU A 3 11.79 31.32 -24.47
C LEU A 3 11.79 29.90 -23.90
N TRP A 4 12.63 28.99 -24.42
CA TRP A 4 12.69 27.60 -23.95
C TRP A 4 13.50 27.43 -22.67
N VAL A 5 14.39 28.37 -22.34
CA VAL A 5 15.22 28.32 -21.11
C VAL A 5 14.46 28.77 -19.87
N LYS A 6 13.32 29.46 -20.02
CA LYS A 6 12.55 29.98 -18.88
C LYS A 6 11.48 29.03 -18.35
N MET A 7 11.20 27.91 -19.06
CA MET A 7 10.28 26.86 -18.57
C MET A 7 10.96 25.74 -17.77
N MET A 8 12.29 25.70 -17.70
CA MET A 8 13.06 24.72 -16.92
C MET A 8 13.54 25.27 -15.56
N SER A 9 13.08 26.44 -15.12
CA SER A 9 13.58 27.11 -13.92
C SER A 9 12.60 27.17 -12.74
N SER A 10 11.57 26.32 -12.72
CA SER A 10 10.90 25.96 -11.45
C SER A 10 11.18 24.49 -11.14
N ALA A 11 12.45 24.10 -11.12
CA ALA A 11 12.86 22.91 -10.42
C ALA A 11 12.47 23.13 -8.96
N PHE A 12 11.32 22.58 -8.54
CA PHE A 12 11.01 22.41 -7.12
C PHE A 12 12.27 21.83 -6.49
N HIS A 13 12.88 22.59 -5.58
CA HIS A 13 14.04 22.11 -4.83
C HIS A 13 13.52 20.94 -4.00
N ARG A 14 13.75 19.70 -4.50
CA ARG A 14 13.36 18.50 -3.79
C ARG A 14 14.16 18.41 -2.50
N HIS A 15 13.48 18.33 -1.38
CA HIS A 15 14.09 18.09 -0.09
C HIS A 15 14.44 16.59 0.04
N VAL A 16 15.54 16.20 -0.61
CA VAL A 16 16.00 14.80 -0.63
C VAL A 16 16.51 14.42 0.76
N ILE A 17 16.04 13.29 1.28
CA ILE A 17 16.40 12.78 2.60
C ILE A 17 17.18 11.48 2.54
N TRP A 18 17.13 10.77 1.40
CA TRP A 18 17.80 9.50 1.20
C TRP A 18 17.98 9.20 -0.29
N GLU A 19 19.13 8.60 -0.64
CA GLU A 19 19.44 8.12 -1.98
C GLU A 19 20.25 6.83 -1.88
N SER A 20 19.90 5.81 -2.65
CA SER A 20 20.68 4.58 -2.86
C SER A 20 20.17 3.82 -4.08
N ASP A 21 21.07 3.10 -4.74
CA ASP A 21 20.76 2.15 -5.83
C ASP A 21 19.89 2.74 -6.96
N GLY A 22 20.10 4.03 -7.26
CA GLY A 22 19.33 4.71 -8.29
C GLY A 22 17.91 5.12 -7.86
N LEU A 23 17.58 4.98 -6.58
CA LEU A 23 16.36 5.47 -5.97
C LEU A 23 16.60 6.76 -5.21
N VAL A 24 15.60 7.62 -5.15
CA VAL A 24 15.61 8.86 -4.39
C VAL A 24 14.35 9.00 -3.55
N ALA A 25 14.52 9.36 -2.28
CA ALA A 25 13.42 9.67 -1.37
C ALA A 25 13.49 11.14 -0.96
N TYR A 26 12.36 11.85 -1.10
CA TYR A 26 12.26 13.27 -0.77
C TYR A 26 10.93 13.60 -0.09
N LEU A 27 10.91 14.69 0.66
CA LEU A 27 9.70 15.16 1.34
C LEU A 27 8.60 15.47 0.35
N HIS A 28 7.39 14.95 0.64
CA HIS A 28 6.22 15.21 -0.18
C HIS A 28 5.85 16.71 -0.12
N PRO A 29 5.70 17.43 -1.26
CA PRO A 29 5.35 18.86 -1.25
C PRO A 29 3.93 19.14 -0.74
N ARG A 30 3.07 18.12 -0.78
CA ARG A 30 1.70 18.11 -0.25
C ARG A 30 1.52 16.97 0.73
N PRO A 31 2.15 17.05 1.91
CA PRO A 31 2.18 15.93 2.85
C PRO A 31 0.78 15.69 3.43
N TRP A 32 0.38 14.42 3.45
CA TRP A 32 -0.84 13.99 4.13
C TRP A 32 -0.66 13.97 5.66
N THR A 33 0.53 13.67 6.13
CA THR A 33 0.95 13.69 7.54
C THR A 33 2.36 14.26 7.65
N PRO A 34 2.80 14.79 8.81
CA PRO A 34 4.13 15.35 8.95
C PRO A 34 5.24 14.38 8.53
N GLY A 35 6.16 14.81 7.68
CA GLY A 35 7.26 13.98 7.21
C GLY A 35 6.90 12.93 6.16
N SER A 36 5.73 13.03 5.51
CA SER A 36 5.40 12.19 4.34
C SER A 36 6.49 12.27 3.27
N VAL A 37 6.86 11.13 2.70
CA VAL A 37 7.95 10.98 1.74
C VAL A 37 7.47 10.32 0.47
N ILE A 38 8.03 10.74 -0.67
CA ILE A 38 7.93 10.04 -1.95
C ILE A 38 9.28 9.35 -2.20
N LEU A 39 9.23 8.07 -2.54
CA LEU A 39 10.33 7.28 -3.07
C LEU A 39 10.05 6.99 -4.54
N GLU A 40 11.00 7.31 -5.40
CA GLU A 40 10.91 7.07 -6.85
C GLU A 40 12.29 6.78 -7.46
N SER A 41 12.32 6.46 -8.76
CA SER A 41 13.59 6.33 -9.49
C SER A 41 14.27 7.70 -9.59
N GLY A 42 15.57 7.75 -9.34
CA GLY A 42 16.41 8.94 -9.54
C GLY A 42 16.59 9.34 -11.03
N THR A 43 16.22 8.44 -11.94
CA THR A 43 16.19 8.72 -13.38
C THR A 43 14.75 8.90 -13.85
N PRO A 44 14.49 9.72 -14.89
CA PRO A 44 13.16 9.89 -15.42
C PRO A 44 12.53 8.55 -15.80
N GLY A 45 11.48 8.14 -15.06
CA GLY A 45 10.73 6.93 -15.33
C GLY A 45 9.75 7.10 -16.49
N ARG A 46 9.25 5.98 -17.03
CA ARG A 46 8.20 5.99 -18.05
C ARG A 46 6.85 6.35 -17.39
N PRO A 47 5.99 7.15 -18.04
CA PRO A 47 4.61 7.33 -17.60
C PRO A 47 3.85 5.99 -17.56
N GLY A 48 2.77 5.93 -16.79
CA GLY A 48 1.97 4.73 -16.65
C GLY A 48 2.58 3.71 -15.68
N GLY A 49 3.27 4.20 -14.62
CA GLY A 49 4.04 3.37 -13.71
C GLY A 49 3.22 2.72 -12.60
N SER A 50 3.40 1.39 -12.46
CA SER A 50 3.08 0.63 -11.27
C SER A 50 4.35 -0.07 -10.79
N ILE A 51 4.57 -0.10 -9.47
CA ILE A 51 5.71 -0.87 -8.91
C ILE A 51 5.59 -2.36 -9.27
N PHE A 52 4.37 -2.87 -9.39
CA PHE A 52 4.13 -4.28 -9.72
C PHE A 52 4.51 -4.66 -11.16
N HIS A 53 4.66 -3.67 -12.05
CA HIS A 53 5.12 -3.89 -13.43
C HIS A 53 6.65 -3.84 -13.58
N LEU A 54 7.38 -3.47 -12.53
CA LEU A 54 8.85 -3.54 -12.50
C LEU A 54 9.31 -5.01 -12.57
N GLY A 55 10.51 -5.24 -13.09
CA GLY A 55 11.16 -6.55 -12.98
C GLY A 55 11.35 -6.95 -11.51
N GLU A 56 11.35 -8.25 -11.21
CA GLU A 56 11.41 -8.73 -9.82
C GLU A 56 12.62 -8.17 -9.03
N PRO A 57 13.86 -8.14 -9.57
CA PRO A 57 15.00 -7.54 -8.86
C PRO A 57 14.82 -6.05 -8.59
N GLU A 58 14.29 -5.30 -9.55
CA GLU A 58 14.04 -3.86 -9.41
C GLU A 58 12.92 -3.61 -8.39
N TYR A 59 11.81 -4.35 -8.49
CA TYR A 59 10.71 -4.29 -7.52
C TYR A 59 11.22 -4.52 -6.10
N LEU A 60 12.03 -5.57 -5.88
CA LEU A 60 12.59 -5.88 -4.57
C LEU A 60 13.52 -4.77 -4.08
N SER A 61 14.36 -4.20 -4.95
CA SER A 61 15.20 -3.04 -4.61
C SER A 61 14.36 -1.85 -4.13
N TRP A 62 13.23 -1.57 -4.79
CA TRP A 62 12.32 -0.50 -4.39
C TRP A 62 11.71 -0.73 -3.00
N LEU A 63 11.28 -1.96 -2.71
CA LEU A 63 10.67 -2.28 -1.41
C LEU A 63 11.73 -2.28 -0.28
N LEU A 64 12.96 -2.72 -0.56
CA LEU A 64 14.08 -2.60 0.39
C LEU A 64 14.48 -1.14 0.64
N GLY A 65 14.47 -0.30 -0.40
CA GLY A 65 14.65 1.14 -0.27
C GLY A 65 13.55 1.78 0.59
N ALA A 66 12.28 1.40 0.37
CA ALA A 66 11.18 1.86 1.19
C ALA A 66 11.33 1.47 2.67
N ARG A 67 11.81 0.25 2.95
CA ARG A 67 12.15 -0.20 4.30
C ARG A 67 13.22 0.69 4.95
N ALA A 68 14.33 0.94 4.24
CA ALA A 68 15.41 1.79 4.76
C ALA A 68 14.93 3.21 5.05
N VAL A 69 14.08 3.77 4.19
CA VAL A 69 13.48 5.10 4.42
C VAL A 69 12.53 5.08 5.61
N ALA A 70 11.69 4.05 5.78
CA ALA A 70 10.80 3.92 6.92
C ALA A 70 11.58 3.83 8.25
N GLU A 71 12.66 3.06 8.30
CA GLU A 71 13.57 2.96 9.44
C GLU A 71 14.19 4.32 9.78
N LEU A 72 14.67 5.05 8.76
CA LEU A 72 15.20 6.42 8.92
C LEU A 72 14.16 7.36 9.52
N LEU A 73 12.93 7.33 9.01
CA LEU A 73 11.85 8.20 9.49
C LEU A 73 11.44 7.86 10.93
N CYS A 74 11.36 6.58 11.29
CA CYS A 74 11.09 6.16 12.66
C CYS A 74 12.16 6.70 13.63
N ASP A 75 13.44 6.56 13.27
CA ASP A 75 14.55 7.05 14.09
C ASP A 75 14.53 8.58 14.25
N ARG A 76 14.40 9.31 13.11
CA ARG A 76 14.54 10.77 13.11
C ARG A 76 13.33 11.52 13.62
N LEU A 77 12.14 10.99 13.41
CA LEU A 77 10.89 11.63 13.82
C LEU A 77 10.38 11.14 15.19
N GLY A 78 10.94 10.02 15.69
CA GLY A 78 10.50 9.38 16.93
C GLY A 78 9.10 8.75 16.81
N VAL A 79 8.70 8.33 15.59
CA VAL A 79 7.44 7.61 15.39
C VAL A 79 7.65 6.11 15.57
N GLN A 80 6.62 5.43 16.05
CA GLN A 80 6.70 3.98 16.28
C GLN A 80 6.70 3.18 14.99
N ARG A 81 6.01 3.67 13.95
CA ARG A 81 5.78 3.00 12.68
C ARG A 81 5.64 3.97 11.52
N CYS A 82 5.89 3.45 10.33
CA CYS A 82 5.48 4.06 9.07
C CYS A 82 4.49 3.14 8.34
N ALA A 83 3.63 3.74 7.54
CA ALA A 83 2.86 3.03 6.52
C ALA A 83 3.50 3.21 5.15
N LEU A 84 3.19 2.29 4.25
CA LEU A 84 3.55 2.36 2.83
C LEU A 84 2.28 2.37 1.99
N VAL A 85 2.21 3.30 1.04
CA VAL A 85 1.14 3.33 0.03
C VAL A 85 1.77 3.48 -1.34
N SER A 86 1.45 2.57 -2.25
CA SER A 86 1.80 2.71 -3.67
C SER A 86 0.53 2.58 -4.51
N ARG A 87 0.21 3.64 -5.23
CA ARG A 87 -0.86 3.65 -6.22
C ARG A 87 -0.25 3.71 -7.62
N PRO A 88 -0.70 2.88 -8.57
CA PRO A 88 -0.28 3.02 -9.95
C PRO A 88 -0.76 4.36 -10.53
N HIS A 89 0.00 4.89 -11.50
CA HIS A 89 -0.32 6.13 -12.21
C HIS A 89 -0.38 5.86 -13.71
N ARG A 90 -1.26 6.57 -14.43
CA ARG A 90 -1.39 6.46 -15.89
C ARG A 90 -0.47 7.44 -16.62
N ASP A 91 -0.19 8.57 -16.00
CA ASP A 91 0.50 9.74 -16.56
C ASP A 91 1.83 10.07 -15.86
N ARG A 92 2.15 9.36 -14.81
CA ARG A 92 3.37 9.54 -14.01
C ARG A 92 4.14 8.24 -13.85
N PRO A 93 5.44 8.30 -13.52
CA PRO A 93 6.21 7.13 -13.12
C PRO A 93 5.66 6.47 -11.86
N ALA A 94 6.07 5.22 -11.62
CA ALA A 94 5.83 4.54 -10.37
C ALA A 94 6.41 5.30 -9.19
N GLN A 95 5.72 5.27 -8.06
CA GLN A 95 6.18 5.87 -6.79
C GLN A 95 5.65 5.09 -5.60
N ILE A 96 6.37 5.17 -4.50
CA ILE A 96 5.93 4.70 -3.18
C ILE A 96 5.85 5.92 -2.26
N ARG A 97 4.76 6.02 -1.50
CA ARG A 97 4.64 6.98 -0.40
C ARG A 97 4.94 6.27 0.91
N ILE A 98 5.76 6.88 1.74
CA ILE A 98 6.07 6.42 3.09
C ILE A 98 5.53 7.46 4.05
N LEU A 99 4.64 7.03 4.92
CA LEU A 99 3.85 7.89 5.79
C LEU A 99 4.20 7.60 7.25
N PRO A 100 4.89 8.51 7.96
CA PRO A 100 5.11 8.38 9.40
C PRO A 100 3.78 8.43 10.14
N LEU A 101 3.54 7.47 11.04
CA LEU A 101 2.29 7.40 11.81
C LEU A 101 2.50 8.01 13.19
N HIS A 102 2.11 9.28 13.32
CA HIS A 102 2.28 10.06 14.53
C HIS A 102 1.18 9.80 15.57
N GLY A 103 1.48 10.00 16.85
CA GLY A 103 0.50 9.93 17.94
C GLY A 103 0.15 8.51 18.38
N LEU A 104 0.94 7.51 17.98
CA LEU A 104 0.75 6.12 18.37
C LEU A 104 1.58 5.77 19.61
N ASP A 105 0.99 4.96 20.47
CA ASP A 105 1.67 4.38 21.62
C ASP A 105 2.68 3.30 21.21
N ALA A 106 3.64 2.99 22.08
CA ALA A 106 4.59 1.92 21.85
C ALA A 106 3.92 0.54 21.88
N GLU A 107 2.86 0.38 22.67
CA GLU A 107 2.04 -0.82 22.71
C GLU A 107 1.06 -0.82 21.55
N TRP A 108 1.02 -1.93 20.78
CA TRP A 108 0.07 -2.07 19.69
C TRP A 108 -1.37 -2.14 20.21
N ARG A 109 -2.25 -1.35 19.62
CA ARG A 109 -3.71 -1.40 19.82
C ARG A 109 -4.40 -1.21 18.49
N PRO A 110 -5.57 -1.84 18.27
CA PRO A 110 -6.37 -1.59 17.09
C PRO A 110 -6.71 -0.10 16.99
N HIS A 111 -6.52 0.46 15.80
CA HIS A 111 -6.88 1.84 15.50
C HIS A 111 -7.52 1.88 14.12
N LEU A 112 -8.84 2.10 14.08
CA LEU A 112 -9.66 2.02 12.89
C LEU A 112 -10.33 3.36 12.61
N ALA A 113 -10.47 3.71 11.33
CA ALA A 113 -11.30 4.84 10.92
C ALA A 113 -12.77 4.58 11.26
N GLY A 114 -13.46 5.64 11.71
CA GLY A 114 -14.88 5.57 11.96
C GLY A 114 -15.77 5.70 10.71
N GLU A 115 -15.19 6.04 9.56
CA GLU A 115 -15.89 6.30 8.32
C GLU A 115 -15.64 5.18 7.32
N GLU A 116 -16.71 4.67 6.71
CA GLU A 116 -16.68 3.70 5.63
C GLU A 116 -16.60 4.41 4.27
N GLU A 117 -15.95 3.78 3.30
CA GLU A 117 -15.80 4.31 1.95
C GLU A 117 -15.87 3.17 0.93
N HIS A 118 -16.64 3.35 -0.15
CA HIS A 118 -16.73 2.39 -1.24
C HIS A 118 -16.57 3.08 -2.60
N ASN A 119 -15.67 2.56 -3.41
CA ASN A 119 -15.37 3.07 -4.73
C ASN A 119 -15.48 1.94 -5.77
N ALA A 120 -16.57 1.93 -6.54
CA ALA A 120 -16.72 0.96 -7.65
C ALA A 120 -15.71 1.20 -8.78
N HIS A 121 -15.21 2.42 -8.90
CA HIS A 121 -14.21 2.85 -9.88
C HIS A 121 -13.10 3.61 -9.17
N ASP A 122 -11.96 3.74 -9.85
CA ASP A 122 -10.79 4.47 -9.32
C ASP A 122 -11.15 5.93 -8.99
N PRO A 123 -11.14 6.30 -7.71
CA PRO A 123 -11.44 7.68 -7.27
C PRO A 123 -10.26 8.64 -7.46
N GLY A 124 -9.12 8.17 -7.98
CA GLY A 124 -7.88 8.93 -8.10
C GLY A 124 -6.89 8.68 -6.97
N TYR A 125 -7.26 7.86 -5.99
CA TYR A 125 -6.42 7.49 -4.84
C TYR A 125 -6.70 6.06 -4.37
N CYS A 126 -5.83 5.53 -3.50
CA CYS A 126 -6.05 4.32 -2.72
C CYS A 126 -6.17 4.68 -1.24
N THR A 127 -7.03 3.98 -0.51
CA THR A 127 -7.20 4.15 0.94
C THR A 127 -7.32 2.79 1.62
N SER A 128 -6.90 2.73 2.88
CA SER A 128 -7.07 1.55 3.72
C SER A 128 -8.43 1.48 4.43
N ARG A 129 -9.30 2.50 4.27
CA ARG A 129 -10.66 2.48 4.82
C ARG A 129 -11.42 1.25 4.36
N THR A 130 -12.30 0.76 5.20
CA THR A 130 -13.22 -0.33 4.89
C THR A 130 -14.51 0.21 4.29
N ALA A 131 -15.33 -0.69 3.76
CA ALA A 131 -16.67 -0.39 3.24
C ALA A 131 -17.72 -1.26 3.95
N PRO A 132 -19.02 -1.06 3.71
CA PRO A 132 -20.05 -1.98 4.16
C PRO A 132 -19.79 -3.41 3.67
N ARG A 133 -20.17 -4.39 4.50
CA ARG A 133 -19.99 -5.81 4.17
C ARG A 133 -20.72 -6.17 2.88
N TRP A 134 -20.01 -6.84 1.99
CA TRP A 134 -20.59 -7.41 0.78
C TRP A 134 -21.31 -8.75 1.06
N SER A 135 -22.22 -9.12 0.16
CA SER A 135 -22.87 -10.44 0.23
C SER A 135 -21.88 -11.56 -0.12
N ASP A 136 -22.07 -12.72 0.46
CA ASP A 136 -21.26 -13.90 0.18
C ASP A 136 -21.31 -14.29 -1.30
N SER A 137 -22.46 -14.10 -1.95
CA SER A 137 -22.63 -14.35 -3.40
C SER A 137 -21.75 -13.42 -4.24
N SER A 138 -21.69 -12.11 -3.93
CA SER A 138 -20.84 -11.15 -4.63
C SER A 138 -19.36 -11.47 -4.43
N LEU A 139 -18.96 -11.83 -3.22
CA LEU A 139 -17.57 -12.23 -2.92
C LEU A 139 -17.19 -13.52 -3.65
N THR A 140 -18.11 -14.50 -3.73
CA THR A 140 -17.90 -15.76 -4.45
C THR A 140 -17.78 -15.54 -5.96
N GLU A 141 -18.56 -14.62 -6.54
CA GLU A 141 -18.45 -14.25 -7.95
C GLU A 141 -17.05 -13.67 -8.25
N ILE A 142 -16.60 -12.71 -7.46
CA ILE A 142 -15.27 -12.10 -7.61
C ILE A 142 -14.16 -13.15 -7.42
N GLN A 143 -14.25 -13.99 -6.40
CA GLN A 143 -13.31 -15.09 -6.17
C GLN A 143 -13.22 -16.01 -7.40
N THR A 144 -14.36 -16.40 -7.96
CA THR A 144 -14.43 -17.30 -9.11
C THR A 144 -13.75 -16.68 -10.33
N ARG A 145 -13.99 -15.38 -10.60
CA ARG A 145 -13.35 -14.64 -11.68
C ARG A 145 -11.82 -14.61 -11.54
N ILE A 146 -11.32 -14.33 -10.33
CA ILE A 146 -9.87 -14.28 -10.07
C ILE A 146 -9.27 -15.68 -10.22
N ARG A 147 -9.87 -16.69 -9.57
CA ARG A 147 -9.36 -18.06 -9.60
C ARG A 147 -9.37 -18.69 -10.98
N ALA A 148 -10.27 -18.28 -11.87
CA ALA A 148 -10.31 -18.75 -13.26
C ALA A 148 -8.99 -18.47 -14.03
N LYS A 149 -8.11 -17.62 -13.55
CA LYS A 149 -6.79 -17.35 -14.12
C LYS A 149 -5.68 -18.20 -13.50
N LEU A 150 -5.96 -18.98 -12.47
CA LEU A 150 -5.00 -19.92 -11.89
C LEU A 150 -4.84 -21.14 -12.79
N PRO A 151 -3.67 -21.81 -12.75
CA PRO A 151 -3.46 -23.09 -13.47
C PRO A 151 -4.44 -24.18 -13.02
N LEU A 152 -4.86 -24.17 -11.77
CA LEU A 152 -5.80 -25.11 -11.17
C LEU A 152 -6.88 -24.33 -10.39
N PRO A 153 -7.91 -23.82 -11.10
CA PRO A 153 -8.94 -22.96 -10.49
C PRO A 153 -9.71 -23.60 -9.33
N ASP A 154 -9.95 -24.90 -9.44
CA ASP A 154 -10.75 -25.69 -8.49
C ASP A 154 -9.90 -26.45 -7.46
N ALA A 155 -8.58 -26.18 -7.40
CA ALA A 155 -7.75 -26.81 -6.39
C ALA A 155 -8.27 -26.52 -4.97
N PRO A 156 -8.34 -27.53 -4.09
CA PRO A 156 -8.71 -27.31 -2.70
C PRO A 156 -7.68 -26.39 -2.03
N PRO A 157 -8.10 -25.59 -1.03
CA PRO A 157 -7.16 -24.71 -0.33
C PRO A 157 -6.16 -25.55 0.48
N ASP A 158 -4.90 -25.10 0.46
CA ASP A 158 -3.88 -25.60 1.37
C ASP A 158 -4.07 -24.94 2.75
N LEU A 159 -4.43 -25.71 3.76
CA LEU A 159 -4.70 -25.28 5.13
C LEU A 159 -3.46 -25.34 6.04
N THR A 160 -2.28 -25.58 5.49
CA THR A 160 -1.03 -25.63 6.24
C THR A 160 -0.81 -24.30 6.97
N PHE A 161 -0.62 -24.38 8.28
CA PHE A 161 -0.25 -23.27 9.15
C PHE A 161 1.20 -23.48 9.62
N LEU A 162 2.00 -22.44 9.57
CA LEU A 162 3.45 -22.49 9.86
C LEU A 162 3.82 -21.79 11.18
N GLY A 163 2.85 -21.42 12.01
CA GLY A 163 3.10 -20.86 13.34
C GLY A 163 3.43 -21.92 14.37
N ASP A 164 4.19 -21.55 15.38
CA ASP A 164 4.61 -22.45 16.47
C ASP A 164 3.44 -22.88 17.37
N ASP A 165 2.43 -22.02 17.56
CA ASP A 165 1.20 -22.34 18.27
C ASP A 165 0.09 -22.73 17.30
N PRO A 166 -0.25 -24.02 17.14
CA PRO A 166 -1.30 -24.47 16.24
C PRO A 166 -2.70 -23.96 16.60
N ALA A 167 -2.89 -23.47 17.82
CA ALA A 167 -4.15 -22.90 18.30
C ALA A 167 -4.14 -21.37 18.33
N HIS A 168 -3.18 -20.72 17.68
CA HIS A 168 -3.02 -19.26 17.69
C HIS A 168 -4.34 -18.54 17.37
N PRO A 169 -4.86 -17.66 18.29
CA PRO A 169 -6.24 -17.19 18.25
C PRO A 169 -6.53 -16.07 17.23
N CYS A 170 -5.49 -15.47 16.65
CA CYS A 170 -5.64 -14.37 15.71
C CYS A 170 -6.51 -14.77 14.51
N LEU A 171 -7.38 -13.86 14.05
CA LEU A 171 -8.28 -14.06 12.92
C LEU A 171 -7.54 -14.58 11.69
N PHE A 172 -6.38 -14.01 11.33
CA PHE A 172 -5.64 -14.42 10.15
C PHE A 172 -5.06 -15.83 10.29
N SER A 173 -4.63 -16.24 11.48
CA SER A 173 -4.22 -17.63 11.75
C SER A 173 -5.39 -18.62 11.56
N ARG A 174 -6.58 -18.26 12.03
CA ARG A 174 -7.81 -19.05 11.87
C ARG A 174 -8.23 -19.14 10.41
N ILE A 175 -8.09 -18.03 9.66
CA ILE A 175 -8.32 -18.01 8.21
C ILE A 175 -7.33 -18.95 7.51
N VAL A 176 -6.04 -18.90 7.83
CA VAL A 176 -5.02 -19.78 7.23
C VAL A 176 -5.34 -21.24 7.47
N ARG A 177 -5.80 -21.61 8.67
CA ARG A 177 -6.22 -23.00 9.02
C ARG A 177 -7.59 -23.40 8.47
N GLY A 178 -8.33 -22.47 7.82
CA GLY A 178 -9.67 -22.75 7.29
C GLY A 178 -10.77 -22.81 8.34
N GLU A 179 -10.55 -22.30 9.53
CA GLU A 179 -11.53 -22.24 10.63
C GLU A 179 -12.56 -21.12 10.45
N GLU A 180 -12.27 -20.16 9.58
CA GLU A 180 -13.13 -19.04 9.26
C GLU A 180 -13.56 -19.04 7.81
N GLN A 181 -14.79 -18.57 7.55
CA GLN A 181 -15.28 -18.35 6.19
C GLN A 181 -14.40 -17.32 5.50
N GLN A 182 -13.93 -17.66 4.30
CA GLN A 182 -13.05 -16.81 3.52
C GLN A 182 -13.15 -17.10 2.03
N TRP A 183 -12.78 -16.11 1.21
CA TRP A 183 -12.73 -16.21 -0.24
C TRP A 183 -11.28 -16.14 -0.70
N ARG A 184 -10.54 -17.28 -0.62
CA ARG A 184 -9.16 -17.38 -1.08
C ARG A 184 -9.09 -17.20 -2.58
N VAL A 185 -8.18 -16.35 -3.01
CA VAL A 185 -7.95 -16.07 -4.44
C VAL A 185 -6.60 -16.57 -4.91
N TRP A 186 -5.60 -16.65 -4.01
CA TRP A 186 -4.26 -17.10 -4.33
C TRP A 186 -3.55 -17.62 -3.08
N GLU A 187 -2.60 -18.52 -3.26
CA GLU A 187 -1.74 -19.00 -2.19
C GLU A 187 -0.44 -19.58 -2.73
N ASP A 188 0.60 -19.59 -1.90
CA ASP A 188 1.84 -20.31 -2.10
C ASP A 188 2.25 -21.05 -0.81
N LYS A 189 3.49 -21.55 -0.76
CA LYS A 189 4.00 -22.28 0.42
C LYS A 189 4.04 -21.42 1.69
N GLY A 190 4.25 -20.11 1.56
CA GLY A 190 4.44 -19.18 2.67
C GLY A 190 3.26 -18.25 2.93
N HIS A 191 2.34 -18.06 1.98
CA HIS A 191 1.35 -17.01 2.02
C HIS A 191 -0.03 -17.42 1.53
N VAL A 192 -1.05 -16.68 1.97
CA VAL A 192 -2.46 -16.83 1.54
C VAL A 192 -3.03 -15.44 1.22
N ALA A 193 -3.69 -15.32 0.08
CA ALA A 193 -4.44 -14.12 -0.31
C ALA A 193 -5.93 -14.43 -0.38
N PHE A 194 -6.76 -13.58 0.23
CA PHE A 194 -8.21 -13.74 0.31
C PHE A 194 -8.91 -12.38 0.24
N LEU A 195 -10.15 -12.38 -0.25
CA LEU A 195 -10.95 -11.17 -0.30
C LEU A 195 -11.36 -10.73 1.10
N THR A 196 -11.29 -9.42 1.38
CA THR A 196 -11.94 -8.86 2.56
C THR A 196 -13.46 -8.87 2.34
N PRO A 197 -14.27 -9.20 3.37
CA PRO A 197 -15.71 -9.04 3.25
C PRO A 197 -16.19 -7.57 3.29
N PHE A 198 -15.29 -6.61 3.53
CA PHE A 198 -15.56 -5.17 3.64
C PHE A 198 -14.77 -4.36 2.56
N PRO A 199 -14.94 -4.67 1.26
CA PRO A 199 -14.10 -4.13 0.22
C PRO A 199 -14.47 -2.69 -0.14
N ASN A 200 -13.53 -1.76 -0.04
CA ASN A 200 -13.71 -0.40 -0.55
C ASN A 200 -13.58 -0.31 -2.09
N SER A 201 -13.03 -1.35 -2.70
CA SER A 201 -13.00 -1.56 -4.16
C SER A 201 -13.28 -3.03 -4.46
N PRO A 202 -13.98 -3.37 -5.57
CA PRO A 202 -14.23 -4.76 -5.95
C PRO A 202 -12.92 -5.56 -6.03
N GLY A 203 -12.86 -6.70 -5.34
CA GLY A 203 -11.66 -7.53 -5.32
C GLY A 203 -10.57 -7.09 -4.36
N PHE A 204 -10.84 -6.17 -3.46
CA PHE A 204 -9.92 -5.83 -2.38
C PHE A 204 -9.46 -7.11 -1.66
N THR A 205 -8.17 -7.37 -1.74
CA THR A 205 -7.54 -8.60 -1.27
C THR A 205 -6.57 -8.31 -0.13
N VAL A 206 -6.61 -9.17 0.89
CA VAL A 206 -5.64 -9.20 1.98
C VAL A 206 -4.71 -10.37 1.75
N LEU A 207 -3.41 -10.13 1.82
CA LEU A 207 -2.35 -11.14 1.72
C LEU A 207 -1.66 -11.26 3.07
N VAL A 208 -1.56 -12.47 3.59
CA VAL A 208 -0.94 -12.77 4.89
C VAL A 208 0.08 -13.90 4.78
N PRO A 209 1.14 -13.94 5.59
CA PRO A 209 1.97 -15.12 5.75
C PRO A 209 1.20 -16.24 6.47
N ARG A 210 1.62 -17.50 6.25
CA ARG A 210 1.02 -18.67 6.91
C ARG A 210 1.41 -18.82 8.38
N ARG A 211 2.26 -17.96 8.89
CA ARG A 211 2.64 -17.87 10.30
C ARG A 211 2.42 -16.47 10.85
N PRO A 212 2.10 -16.32 12.14
CA PRO A 212 1.94 -15.01 12.75
C PRO A 212 3.30 -14.29 12.78
N LEU A 213 3.33 -13.11 12.16
CA LEU A 213 4.45 -12.18 12.19
C LEU A 213 3.94 -10.81 12.59
N THR A 214 4.80 -9.95 13.14
CA THR A 214 4.41 -8.60 13.55
C THR A 214 3.77 -7.81 12.40
N SER A 215 2.71 -7.07 12.71
CA SER A 215 2.05 -6.17 11.74
C SER A 215 2.93 -5.01 11.26
N ASP A 216 4.01 -4.70 11.98
CA ASP A 216 5.04 -3.76 11.53
C ASP A 216 6.00 -4.46 10.56
N ILE A 217 5.65 -4.44 9.28
CA ILE A 217 6.38 -5.19 8.25
C ILE A 217 7.84 -4.73 8.10
N PHE A 218 8.16 -3.48 8.44
CA PHE A 218 9.53 -2.97 8.35
C PHE A 218 10.44 -3.53 9.45
N LYS A 219 9.86 -4.15 10.50
CA LYS A 219 10.59 -4.88 11.55
C LYS A 219 10.69 -6.38 11.31
N LEU A 220 10.14 -6.89 10.20
CA LEU A 220 10.30 -8.29 9.83
C LEU A 220 11.77 -8.63 9.59
N GLU A 221 12.14 -9.89 9.82
CA GLU A 221 13.39 -10.42 9.31
C GLU A 221 13.46 -10.23 7.79
N ARG A 222 14.66 -10.02 7.27
CA ARG A 222 14.82 -9.67 5.86
C ARG A 222 14.16 -10.68 4.91
N GLY A 223 14.33 -11.98 5.18
CA GLY A 223 13.75 -13.03 4.36
C GLY A 223 12.21 -12.98 4.35
N ASP A 224 11.59 -12.82 5.52
CA ASP A 224 10.13 -12.71 5.65
C ASP A 224 9.58 -11.48 4.92
N TYR A 225 10.28 -10.35 5.01
CA TYR A 225 9.91 -9.15 4.29
C TYR A 225 9.98 -9.33 2.78
N GLU A 226 11.09 -9.89 2.27
CA GLU A 226 11.29 -10.15 0.84
C GLU A 226 10.24 -11.12 0.30
N GLU A 227 9.95 -12.21 1.02
CA GLU A 227 8.93 -13.18 0.63
C GLU A 227 7.53 -12.57 0.60
N LEU A 228 7.16 -11.77 1.61
CA LEU A 228 5.86 -11.10 1.68
C LEU A 228 5.65 -10.13 0.51
N VAL A 229 6.64 -9.29 0.20
CA VAL A 229 6.50 -8.32 -0.89
C VAL A 229 6.50 -8.99 -2.26
N LEU A 230 7.25 -10.08 -2.45
CA LEU A 230 7.22 -10.88 -3.68
C LEU A 230 5.89 -11.61 -3.84
N ALA A 231 5.31 -12.14 -2.77
CA ALA A 231 3.96 -12.70 -2.78
C ALA A 231 2.90 -11.63 -3.15
N ALA A 232 3.04 -10.40 -2.62
CA ALA A 232 2.16 -9.28 -2.99
C ALA A 232 2.23 -8.97 -4.49
N LYS A 233 3.43 -9.02 -5.10
CA LYS A 233 3.60 -8.83 -6.54
C LYS A 233 2.85 -9.90 -7.35
N LYS A 234 2.98 -11.17 -6.98
CA LYS A 234 2.32 -12.30 -7.67
C LYS A 234 0.78 -12.20 -7.53
N ALA A 235 0.31 -11.93 -6.33
CA ALA A 235 -1.13 -11.77 -6.08
C ALA A 235 -1.70 -10.57 -6.86
N SER A 236 -1.01 -9.42 -6.91
CA SER A 236 -1.47 -8.25 -7.65
C SER A 236 -1.60 -8.51 -9.15
N GLN A 237 -0.66 -9.21 -9.76
CA GLN A 237 -0.72 -9.60 -11.18
C GLN A 237 -1.92 -10.51 -11.47
N LEU A 238 -2.24 -11.42 -10.55
CA LEU A 238 -3.43 -12.25 -10.67
C LEU A 238 -4.72 -11.42 -10.59
N LEU A 239 -4.77 -10.44 -9.68
CA LEU A 239 -5.93 -9.54 -9.54
C LEU A 239 -6.13 -8.68 -10.79
N GLU A 240 -5.07 -8.09 -11.35
CA GLU A 240 -5.15 -7.34 -12.60
C GLU A 240 -5.74 -8.21 -13.74
N ASN A 241 -5.20 -9.41 -13.92
CA ASN A 241 -5.63 -10.32 -14.98
C ASN A 241 -7.03 -10.91 -14.74
N GLY A 242 -7.40 -11.17 -13.49
CA GLY A 242 -8.68 -11.80 -13.12
C GLY A 242 -9.87 -10.85 -13.16
N LEU A 243 -9.62 -9.59 -12.88
CA LEU A 243 -10.67 -8.59 -12.73
C LEU A 243 -10.69 -7.54 -13.85
N ASP A 244 -9.74 -7.59 -14.78
CA ASP A 244 -9.52 -6.56 -15.80
C ASP A 244 -9.29 -5.17 -15.16
N ALA A 245 -8.64 -5.15 -13.99
CA ALA A 245 -8.24 -3.93 -13.33
C ALA A 245 -7.08 -3.27 -14.10
N TRP A 246 -7.10 -1.94 -14.24
CA TRP A 246 -6.02 -1.24 -14.91
C TRP A 246 -4.73 -1.15 -14.06
N GLY A 247 -4.84 -1.46 -12.78
CA GLY A 247 -3.73 -1.54 -11.85
C GLY A 247 -4.20 -1.91 -10.45
N VAL A 248 -3.26 -2.21 -9.58
CA VAL A 248 -3.50 -2.57 -8.17
C VAL A 248 -2.69 -1.66 -7.26
N GLY A 249 -3.34 -1.07 -6.26
CA GLY A 249 -2.68 -0.35 -5.17
C GLY A 249 -2.15 -1.29 -4.11
N LEU A 250 -1.05 -0.92 -3.46
CA LEU A 250 -0.45 -1.61 -2.31
C LEU A 250 -0.49 -0.73 -1.08
N ILE A 251 -0.98 -1.28 0.03
CA ILE A 251 -0.90 -0.61 1.34
C ILE A 251 -0.35 -1.59 2.39
N PHE A 252 0.62 -1.11 3.15
CA PHE A 252 1.04 -1.69 4.42
C PHE A 252 0.79 -0.67 5.53
N GLU A 253 0.04 -1.08 6.58
CA GLU A 253 -0.39 -0.20 7.65
C GLU A 253 -0.30 -0.87 9.04
N GLY A 254 -1.02 -2.00 9.23
CA GLY A 254 -0.85 -2.88 10.38
C GLY A 254 -1.59 -2.51 11.66
N PHE A 255 -2.71 -1.73 11.60
CA PHE A 255 -3.47 -1.32 12.79
C PHE A 255 -4.89 -1.90 12.91
N GLU A 256 -5.33 -2.70 11.97
CA GLU A 256 -6.60 -3.42 12.05
C GLU A 256 -6.43 -4.75 12.83
N ILE A 257 -5.39 -5.49 12.50
CA ILE A 257 -5.04 -6.78 13.12
C ILE A 257 -3.53 -6.82 13.29
N ASP A 258 -3.05 -7.22 14.48
CA ASP A 258 -1.62 -7.38 14.74
C ASP A 258 -1.09 -8.67 14.11
N TYR A 259 -0.92 -8.60 12.81
CA TYR A 259 -0.41 -9.67 11.95
C TYR A 259 0.12 -9.05 10.67
N ALA A 260 1.26 -9.49 10.17
CA ALA A 260 1.81 -8.99 8.92
C ALA A 260 0.82 -9.20 7.77
N HIS A 261 0.48 -8.14 7.05
CA HIS A 261 -0.41 -8.26 5.89
C HIS A 261 -0.23 -7.12 4.90
N ALA A 262 -0.46 -7.43 3.62
CA ALA A 262 -0.61 -6.46 2.56
C ALA A 262 -2.09 -6.28 2.20
N LYS A 263 -2.49 -5.04 1.96
CA LYS A 263 -3.78 -4.68 1.36
C LYS A 263 -3.55 -4.41 -0.13
N LEU A 264 -4.20 -5.19 -1.00
CA LEU A 264 -4.12 -5.09 -2.45
C LEU A 264 -5.46 -4.57 -2.99
N ILE A 265 -5.46 -3.40 -3.61
CA ILE A 265 -6.67 -2.68 -3.99
C ILE A 265 -6.74 -2.56 -5.51
N PRO A 266 -7.58 -3.37 -6.20
CA PRO A 266 -7.77 -3.26 -7.64
C PRO A 266 -8.42 -1.93 -8.02
N LEU A 267 -7.99 -1.32 -9.12
CA LEU A 267 -8.47 -0.04 -9.62
C LEU A 267 -9.14 -0.22 -10.99
N PHE A 268 -10.36 0.29 -11.11
CA PHE A 268 -11.18 0.15 -12.31
C PHE A 268 -11.41 1.51 -12.96
N LEU A 269 -11.35 1.55 -14.29
CA LEU A 269 -11.68 2.76 -15.03
C LEU A 269 -13.19 3.06 -14.93
N PRO A 270 -13.59 4.32 -14.78
CA PRO A 270 -14.97 4.69 -14.90
C PRO A 270 -15.49 4.38 -16.31
N PRO A 271 -16.78 4.05 -16.51
CA PRO A 271 -17.37 3.88 -17.81
C PRO A 271 -17.26 5.19 -18.62
N LEU A 272 -17.09 5.06 -19.95
CA LEU A 272 -16.92 6.19 -20.85
C LEU A 272 -18.13 7.17 -20.89
N SER A 273 -19.29 6.69 -20.43
CA SER A 273 -20.53 7.48 -20.33
C SER A 273 -20.86 7.69 -18.86
N GLY A 274 -20.71 8.91 -18.37
CA GLY A 274 -21.18 9.30 -17.04
C GLY A 274 -20.12 9.52 -15.97
N ALA A 275 -19.04 10.23 -16.32
CA ALA A 275 -18.23 10.85 -15.27
C ALA A 275 -19.11 11.92 -14.59
N GLU A 276 -19.70 11.59 -13.45
CA GLU A 276 -20.22 12.62 -12.57
C GLU A 276 -19.05 13.51 -12.18
N ASP A 277 -19.21 14.81 -12.35
CA ASP A 277 -18.31 15.86 -11.84
C ASP A 277 -18.35 15.83 -10.30
N THR A 278 -17.83 14.77 -9.70
CA THR A 278 -17.65 14.71 -8.25
C THR A 278 -16.51 15.68 -7.92
N LYS A 279 -16.86 16.71 -7.19
CA LYS A 279 -15.90 17.67 -6.67
C LYS A 279 -14.85 16.90 -5.86
N PRO A 280 -13.54 17.06 -6.14
CA PRO A 280 -12.54 16.36 -5.34
C PRO A 280 -12.73 16.68 -3.86
N PRO A 281 -12.56 15.71 -2.97
CA PRO A 281 -12.67 15.94 -1.54
C PRO A 281 -11.68 17.04 -1.11
N PRO A 282 -11.98 17.77 -0.04
CA PRO A 282 -11.06 18.78 0.46
C PRO A 282 -9.76 18.14 0.91
N LEU A 283 -8.63 18.74 0.51
CA LEU A 283 -7.30 18.27 0.91
C LEU A 283 -7.18 18.28 2.44
N GLN A 284 -6.79 17.15 3.02
CA GLN A 284 -6.71 16.96 4.47
C GLN A 284 -5.27 16.76 4.91
N PHE A 285 -4.96 17.25 6.11
CA PHE A 285 -3.67 17.05 6.75
C PHE A 285 -3.89 16.50 8.17
N TYR A 286 -3.23 15.41 8.48
CA TYR A 286 -3.39 14.73 9.75
C TYR A 286 -2.09 14.82 10.57
N PRO A 287 -2.07 15.65 11.64
CA PRO A 287 -0.93 15.73 12.56
C PRO A 287 -0.69 14.40 13.30
N THR A 288 -1.75 13.62 13.49
CA THR A 288 -1.73 12.29 14.10
C THR A 288 -2.46 11.30 13.22
N TYR A 289 -2.13 10.01 13.35
CA TYR A 289 -2.74 8.94 12.57
C TYR A 289 -4.25 8.84 12.83
N PRO A 290 -5.11 8.97 11.80
CA PRO A 290 -6.57 9.02 11.96
C PRO A 290 -7.26 7.64 11.93
N GLY A 291 -6.53 6.53 11.89
CA GLY A 291 -7.07 5.18 11.78
C GLY A 291 -7.14 4.63 10.35
N TYR A 292 -6.57 5.33 9.38
CA TYR A 292 -6.43 4.88 7.99
C TYR A 292 -5.28 5.59 7.32
N VAL A 293 -4.85 5.11 6.16
CA VAL A 293 -3.90 5.78 5.28
C VAL A 293 -4.45 5.91 3.86
N THR A 294 -3.92 6.87 3.12
CA THR A 294 -4.34 7.14 1.73
C THR A 294 -3.17 7.63 0.88
N SER A 295 -3.31 7.46 -0.44
CA SER A 295 -2.44 8.09 -1.42
C SER A 295 -2.89 9.49 -1.84
N GLU A 296 -3.89 10.08 -1.20
CA GLU A 296 -4.30 11.46 -1.44
C GLU A 296 -3.20 12.44 -1.04
N ASP A 297 -3.17 13.57 -1.72
CA ASP A 297 -2.31 14.68 -1.35
C ASP A 297 -2.93 15.44 -0.17
N GLY A 298 -2.09 15.93 0.73
CA GLY A 298 -2.47 16.95 1.69
C GLY A 298 -2.42 18.37 1.09
N PRO A 299 -2.67 19.40 1.90
CA PRO A 299 -2.42 20.79 1.53
C PRO A 299 -0.96 21.02 1.18
N GLU A 300 -0.69 22.03 0.34
CA GLU A 300 0.68 22.41 -0.01
C GLU A 300 1.44 22.89 1.24
N ALA A 301 2.59 22.29 1.50
CA ALA A 301 3.45 22.65 2.61
C ALA A 301 4.26 23.92 2.29
N SER A 302 4.46 24.79 3.29
CA SER A 302 5.35 25.94 3.11
C SER A 302 6.80 25.50 2.93
N SER A 303 7.58 26.29 2.16
CA SER A 303 9.01 26.05 1.98
C SER A 303 9.76 26.01 3.31
N GLU A 304 9.35 26.81 4.29
CA GLU A 304 9.93 26.81 5.63
C GLU A 304 9.65 25.52 6.38
N SER A 305 8.40 25.03 6.37
CA SER A 305 8.02 23.77 6.97
C SER A 305 8.79 22.59 6.38
N LEU A 306 8.96 22.55 5.05
CA LEU A 306 9.74 21.51 4.38
C LEU A 306 11.22 21.59 4.75
N LYS A 307 11.81 22.79 4.84
CA LYS A 307 13.20 22.97 5.28
C LYS A 307 13.42 22.49 6.72
N MET A 308 12.51 22.86 7.63
CA MET A 308 12.58 22.42 9.03
C MET A 308 12.48 20.89 9.15
N MET A 309 11.55 20.28 8.42
CA MET A 309 11.37 18.84 8.40
C MET A 309 12.59 18.13 7.80
N HIS A 310 13.12 18.66 6.70
CA HIS A 310 14.33 18.16 6.07
C HIS A 310 15.52 18.19 7.04
N ALA A 311 15.77 19.34 7.68
CA ALA A 311 16.86 19.48 8.67
C ALA A 311 16.70 18.49 9.83
N LYS A 312 15.46 18.28 10.31
CA LYS A 312 15.16 17.31 11.36
C LYS A 312 15.53 15.87 10.96
N ILE A 313 15.17 15.46 9.73
CA ILE A 313 15.41 14.10 9.26
C ILE A 313 16.89 13.89 8.91
N THR A 314 17.53 14.84 8.26
CA THR A 314 18.93 14.74 7.81
C THR A 314 19.94 15.11 8.90
N GLN A 315 19.50 15.73 10.00
CA GLN A 315 20.36 16.23 11.08
C GLN A 315 21.42 17.26 10.63
N ILE A 316 21.05 18.10 9.66
CA ILE A 316 21.87 19.17 9.11
C ILE A 316 21.40 20.53 9.66
#